data_73a5a0a1a44b5c0da8b9c862a8cae4c9
#
_entry.id   73a5a0a1a44b5c0da8b9c862a8cae4c9
#
_cell.length_a   1.000
_cell.length_b   1.000
_cell.length_c   1.000
_cell.angle_alpha   90.00
_cell.angle_beta   90.00
_cell.angle_gamma   90.00
#
_symmetry.space_group_name_H-M   'P 1'
#
loop_
_entity.id
_entity.type
_entity.pdbx_description
1 polymer ?
#
loop_
_entity_poly.entity_id
_entity_poly.type
_entity_poly.pdbx_seq_one_letter_code
_entity_poly.pdbx_strand_id
1 'polypeptide(L)'
;ILATVLTAAMAVSMLAGCSSESASKASEAAATTAEATTAAEETKAEETTAAEAKDTGDLKTVSIQIDGSAVPYYAPLYLAQENGYFAEEGLNVEFYYAAAADIVKNVAAGNVEFGFPNADAVVAAKAQGIPVKVVHTTYQEGLGAIIFGSDSGISTPADLKGKKVAVTSLGSANYFQLQAAMESAGLTIDDVQVEIV
;
A
#
# COMPACT_ATOMS: atom_id res chain seq x y z
N ILE A 1 -46.10 -34.75 9.27
CA ILE A 1 -46.80 -34.52 10.56
C ILE A 1 -46.10 -33.37 11.28
N LEU A 2 -46.89 -32.35 11.38
CA LEU A 2 -46.91 -31.20 12.30
C LEU A 2 -45.78 -30.15 12.26
N ALA A 3 -46.29 -29.08 11.80
CA ALA A 3 -45.92 -27.67 11.97
C ALA A 3 -45.88 -27.23 13.44
N THR A 4 -45.04 -26.28 13.76
CA THR A 4 -45.40 -25.16 14.67
C THR A 4 -44.59 -23.90 14.33
N VAL A 5 -45.35 -22.93 13.93
CA VAL A 5 -45.02 -21.49 13.82
C VAL A 5 -44.98 -20.91 15.22
N LEU A 6 -44.01 -20.08 15.54
CA LEU A 6 -44.13 -19.13 16.67
C LEU A 6 -43.51 -17.79 16.30
N THR A 7 -44.40 -16.85 16.00
CA THR A 7 -44.23 -15.39 15.93
C THR A 7 -44.35 -14.78 17.33
N ALA A 8 -43.51 -13.83 17.68
CA ALA A 8 -43.78 -12.71 18.64
C ALA A 8 -42.56 -11.78 18.56
N ALA A 9 -42.67 -10.62 18.06
CA ALA A 9 -43.35 -9.39 18.49
C ALA A 9 -42.37 -8.40 19.20
N MET A 10 -42.35 -7.23 18.62
CA MET A 10 -41.67 -5.96 18.92
C MET A 10 -41.70 -5.56 20.41
N ALA A 11 -40.65 -4.83 20.81
CA ALA A 11 -40.81 -3.73 21.78
C ALA A 11 -39.82 -2.61 21.46
N VAL A 12 -40.34 -1.51 20.97
CA VAL A 12 -39.77 -0.16 20.90
C VAL A 12 -39.82 0.42 22.33
N SER A 13 -38.72 0.99 22.77
CA SER A 13 -38.74 1.97 23.86
C SER A 13 -37.75 3.09 23.58
N MET A 14 -38.35 4.20 23.13
CA MET A 14 -37.78 5.54 23.28
C MET A 14 -37.89 5.98 24.73
N LEU A 15 -36.85 6.58 25.26
CA LEU A 15 -37.00 7.59 26.33
C LEU A 15 -35.85 8.61 26.20
N ALA A 16 -36.30 9.83 26.06
CA ALA A 16 -35.54 11.07 26.10
C ALA A 16 -35.25 11.50 27.55
N GLY A 17 -34.26 12.34 27.73
CA GLY A 17 -34.01 13.05 28.99
C GLY A 17 -32.60 13.66 28.92
N CYS A 18 -32.46 14.84 28.52
CA CYS A 18 -32.33 16.15 29.16
C CYS A 18 -31.11 16.33 30.07
N SER A 19 -30.21 17.20 29.59
CA SER A 19 -29.75 18.43 30.24
C SER A 19 -28.93 18.36 31.52
N SER A 20 -27.66 18.82 31.44
CA SER A 20 -27.26 19.90 32.34
C SER A 20 -26.00 20.60 31.81
N GLU A 21 -26.14 21.85 31.70
CA GLU A 21 -25.21 22.97 31.52
C GLU A 21 -24.18 23.02 32.66
N SER A 22 -22.92 23.27 32.35
CA SER A 22 -22.12 24.10 33.25
C SER A 22 -20.99 24.80 32.46
N ALA A 23 -21.08 26.08 32.58
CA ALA A 23 -20.33 27.12 31.92
C ALA A 23 -18.89 27.32 32.47
N SER A 24 -18.13 28.03 31.64
CA SER A 24 -17.14 29.04 32.01
C SER A 24 -15.71 28.63 32.30
N LYS A 25 -14.75 28.93 31.45
CA LYS A 25 -13.94 30.15 31.58
C LYS A 25 -13.05 30.36 30.36
N ALA A 26 -13.23 31.51 29.74
CA ALA A 26 -12.30 32.10 28.81
C ALA A 26 -10.98 32.46 29.52
N SER A 27 -9.85 32.24 28.88
CA SER A 27 -8.61 32.95 29.17
C SER A 27 -8.01 33.38 27.84
N GLU A 28 -8.06 34.66 27.65
CA GLU A 28 -7.44 35.49 26.63
C GLU A 28 -5.94 35.54 26.89
N ALA A 29 -5.11 35.28 25.91
CA ALA A 29 -3.71 35.69 25.93
C ALA A 29 -3.19 35.85 24.49
N ALA A 30 -3.14 37.14 24.12
CA ALA A 30 -2.12 37.83 23.34
C ALA A 30 -1.59 37.19 22.05
N ALA A 31 -2.00 37.79 20.94
CA ALA A 31 -1.33 37.77 19.64
C ALA A 31 0.09 38.39 19.76
N THR A 32 1.09 37.66 19.28
CA THR A 32 2.39 38.25 18.94
C THR A 32 2.61 38.00 17.46
N THR A 33 2.49 39.07 16.69
CA THR A 33 2.80 39.15 15.27
C THR A 33 4.31 39.04 15.11
N ALA A 34 4.78 37.99 14.44
CA ALA A 34 6.14 37.92 13.92
C ALA A 34 6.03 37.97 12.38
N GLU A 35 6.43 39.11 11.84
CA GLU A 35 6.66 39.35 10.43
C GLU A 35 7.83 38.47 9.97
N ALA A 36 7.54 37.46 9.14
CA ALA A 36 8.55 36.68 8.42
C ALA A 36 8.59 37.21 6.99
N THR A 37 9.65 37.88 6.67
CA THR A 37 10.03 38.37 5.34
C THR A 37 10.30 37.17 4.44
N THR A 38 9.40 36.92 3.48
CA THR A 38 9.59 35.94 2.39
C THR A 38 10.49 36.55 1.33
N ALA A 39 11.73 36.11 1.27
CA ALA A 39 12.53 36.20 0.07
C ALA A 39 12.10 35.05 -0.87
N ALA A 40 11.35 35.39 -1.90
CA ALA A 40 11.05 34.48 -2.99
C ALA A 40 12.29 34.41 -3.89
N GLU A 41 13.00 33.30 -3.83
CA GLU A 41 14.01 32.93 -4.81
C GLU A 41 13.28 32.27 -5.98
N GLU A 42 13.15 33.01 -7.07
CA GLU A 42 12.63 32.50 -8.34
C GLU A 42 13.59 31.44 -8.88
N THR A 43 13.32 30.20 -8.62
CA THR A 43 13.96 29.09 -9.33
C THR A 43 13.33 29.02 -10.72
N LYS A 44 14.04 29.53 -11.70
CA LYS A 44 13.72 29.43 -13.13
C LYS A 44 13.56 27.96 -13.47
N ALA A 45 12.32 27.53 -13.67
CA ALA A 45 12.01 26.23 -14.22
C ALA A 45 12.66 26.16 -15.62
N GLU A 46 13.64 25.29 -15.79
CA GLU A 46 14.13 24.88 -17.07
C GLU A 46 12.97 24.22 -17.81
N GLU A 47 12.59 24.85 -18.89
CA GLU A 47 11.59 24.37 -19.83
C GLU A 47 12.12 23.07 -20.44
N THR A 48 11.70 21.95 -19.87
CA THR A 48 11.94 20.64 -20.46
C THR A 48 11.16 20.62 -21.76
N THR A 49 11.87 20.71 -22.88
CA THR A 49 11.34 20.56 -24.22
C THR A 49 10.51 19.28 -24.25
N ALA A 50 9.20 19.44 -24.42
CA ALA A 50 8.31 18.34 -24.71
C ALA A 50 8.88 17.59 -25.91
N ALA A 51 9.22 16.32 -25.71
CA ALA A 51 9.55 15.43 -26.81
C ALA A 51 8.38 15.49 -27.80
N GLU A 52 8.68 15.79 -29.06
CA GLU A 52 7.69 15.77 -30.13
C GLU A 52 6.96 14.43 -30.07
N ALA A 53 5.65 14.49 -29.87
CA ALA A 53 4.79 13.31 -29.92
C ALA A 53 4.95 12.71 -31.33
N LYS A 54 5.68 11.61 -31.43
CA LYS A 54 5.67 10.77 -32.62
C LYS A 54 4.22 10.39 -32.88
N ASP A 55 3.80 10.50 -34.13
CA ASP A 55 2.52 10.04 -34.64
C ASP A 55 2.30 8.58 -34.16
N THR A 56 1.58 8.45 -33.07
CA THR A 56 1.27 7.15 -32.44
C THR A 56 0.10 6.58 -33.22
N GLY A 57 0.38 5.85 -34.28
CA GLY A 57 -0.60 4.96 -34.92
C GLY A 57 -1.33 4.15 -33.85
N ASP A 58 -2.36 3.39 -34.21
CA ASP A 58 -3.21 2.62 -33.27
C ASP A 58 -2.39 1.85 -32.22
N LEU A 59 -2.15 2.48 -31.05
CA LEU A 59 -1.46 1.84 -29.93
C LEU A 59 -2.37 0.79 -29.32
N LYS A 60 -1.80 -0.38 -29.04
CA LYS A 60 -2.51 -1.41 -28.29
C LYS A 60 -2.56 -1.04 -26.81
N THR A 61 -3.75 -0.84 -26.27
CA THR A 61 -3.91 -0.62 -24.82
C THR A 61 -3.67 -1.92 -24.06
N VAL A 62 -2.86 -1.81 -22.99
CA VAL A 62 -2.50 -2.89 -22.07
C VAL A 62 -2.65 -2.40 -20.65
N SER A 63 -3.37 -3.16 -19.83
CA SER A 63 -3.54 -2.87 -18.41
C SER A 63 -2.50 -3.58 -17.56
N ILE A 64 -1.89 -2.83 -16.64
CA ILE A 64 -0.98 -3.38 -15.62
C ILE A 64 -1.52 -3.04 -14.23
N GLN A 65 -1.79 -4.03 -13.42
CA GLN A 65 -2.21 -3.82 -12.04
C GLN A 65 -1.01 -3.91 -11.09
N ILE A 66 -0.81 -2.86 -10.27
CA ILE A 66 0.34 -2.66 -9.39
C ILE A 66 -0.10 -2.79 -7.93
N ASP A 67 0.76 -3.38 -7.08
CA ASP A 67 0.49 -3.57 -5.65
C ASP A 67 0.48 -2.25 -4.89
N GLY A 68 -0.57 -2.04 -4.12
CA GLY A 68 -0.74 -0.92 -3.20
C GLY A 68 -1.08 0.40 -3.87
N SER A 69 -0.12 1.29 -4.04
CA SER A 69 -0.30 2.66 -4.55
C SER A 69 0.92 3.14 -5.33
N ALA A 70 0.80 4.33 -5.93
CA ALA A 70 1.91 4.97 -6.63
C ALA A 70 3.01 5.38 -5.64
N VAL A 71 4.07 4.59 -5.57
CA VAL A 71 5.24 4.84 -4.72
C VAL A 71 6.53 4.77 -5.55
N PRO A 72 7.65 5.36 -5.10
CA PRO A 72 8.92 5.37 -5.81
C PRO A 72 9.48 3.99 -6.18
N TYR A 73 9.03 2.93 -5.50
CA TYR A 73 9.36 1.55 -5.81
C TYR A 73 9.05 1.18 -7.27
N TYR A 74 8.00 1.78 -7.86
CA TYR A 74 7.57 1.51 -9.23
C TYR A 74 8.09 2.56 -10.22
N ALA A 75 9.04 3.41 -9.82
CA ALA A 75 9.62 4.45 -10.68
C ALA A 75 10.06 3.94 -12.06
N PRO A 76 10.66 2.76 -12.24
CA PRO A 76 11.01 2.26 -13.57
C PRO A 76 9.83 2.18 -14.54
N LEU A 77 8.64 1.78 -14.06
CA LEU A 77 7.44 1.72 -14.89
C LEU A 77 6.93 3.11 -15.29
N TYR A 78 6.90 4.04 -14.32
CA TYR A 78 6.45 5.40 -14.58
C TYR A 78 7.42 6.15 -15.52
N LEU A 79 8.73 5.99 -15.31
CA LEU A 79 9.73 6.56 -16.19
C LEU A 79 9.67 5.98 -17.61
N ALA A 80 9.36 4.69 -17.75
CA ALA A 80 9.15 4.08 -19.06
C ALA A 80 7.94 4.70 -19.79
N GLN A 81 6.88 5.01 -19.07
CA GLN A 81 5.71 5.69 -19.61
C GLN A 81 6.03 7.15 -19.98
N GLU A 82 6.62 7.91 -19.06
CA GLU A 82 6.97 9.32 -19.25
C GLU A 82 7.96 9.53 -20.39
N ASN A 83 8.94 8.63 -20.54
CA ASN A 83 9.91 8.67 -21.61
C ASN A 83 9.39 8.13 -22.95
N GLY A 84 8.15 7.65 -23.01
CA GLY A 84 7.54 7.15 -24.23
C GLY A 84 7.98 5.76 -24.66
N TYR A 85 8.74 5.01 -23.85
CA TYR A 85 9.26 3.68 -24.23
C TYR A 85 8.16 2.67 -24.53
N PHE A 86 7.01 2.73 -23.84
CA PHE A 86 5.87 1.90 -24.18
C PHE A 86 5.26 2.27 -25.53
N ALA A 87 5.16 3.55 -25.82
CA ALA A 87 4.64 4.03 -27.10
C ALA A 87 5.57 3.66 -28.27
N GLU A 88 6.89 3.67 -28.07
CA GLU A 88 7.87 3.20 -29.06
C GLU A 88 7.66 1.72 -29.42
N GLU A 89 7.16 0.92 -28.49
CA GLU A 89 6.80 -0.50 -28.67
C GLU A 89 5.35 -0.70 -29.14
N GLY A 90 4.64 0.38 -29.50
CA GLY A 90 3.25 0.32 -29.94
C GLY A 90 2.23 0.07 -28.83
N LEU A 91 2.57 0.40 -27.58
CA LEU A 91 1.73 0.15 -26.43
C LEU A 91 1.26 1.45 -25.76
N ASN A 92 -0.03 1.49 -25.39
CA ASN A 92 -0.61 2.43 -24.45
C ASN A 92 -0.81 1.69 -23.10
N VAL A 93 0.01 1.96 -22.10
CA VAL A 93 -0.04 1.26 -20.82
C VAL A 93 -0.87 2.03 -19.80
N GLU A 94 -1.86 1.36 -19.20
CA GLU A 94 -2.69 1.91 -18.15
C GLU A 94 -2.37 1.22 -16.82
N PHE A 95 -2.10 2.02 -15.78
CA PHE A 95 -1.80 1.51 -14.44
C PHE A 95 -3.02 1.55 -13.53
N TYR A 96 -3.29 0.43 -12.87
CA TYR A 96 -4.31 0.28 -11.84
C TYR A 96 -3.67 -0.22 -10.55
N TYR A 97 -4.34 -0.04 -9.41
CA TYR A 97 -3.80 -0.42 -8.11
C TYR A 97 -4.73 -1.37 -7.38
N ALA A 98 -4.16 -2.40 -6.74
CA ALA A 98 -4.88 -3.36 -5.90
C ALA A 98 -3.93 -4.03 -4.91
N ALA A 99 -4.47 -4.80 -3.98
CA ALA A 99 -3.65 -5.67 -3.13
C ALA A 99 -3.04 -6.83 -3.92
N ALA A 100 -1.81 -7.24 -3.59
CA ALA A 100 -1.05 -8.24 -4.34
C ALA A 100 -1.81 -9.54 -4.62
N ALA A 101 -2.56 -10.05 -3.64
CA ALA A 101 -3.37 -11.27 -3.80
C ALA A 101 -4.51 -11.12 -4.82
N ASP A 102 -5.09 -9.92 -4.90
CA ASP A 102 -6.17 -9.62 -5.85
C ASP A 102 -5.62 -9.40 -7.26
N ILE A 103 -4.43 -8.82 -7.38
CA ILE A 103 -3.72 -8.71 -8.67
C ILE A 103 -3.56 -10.09 -9.31
N VAL A 104 -3.06 -11.06 -8.55
CA VAL A 104 -2.86 -12.43 -9.08
C VAL A 104 -4.17 -13.05 -9.54
N LYS A 105 -5.26 -12.86 -8.79
CA LYS A 105 -6.60 -13.33 -9.17
C LYS A 105 -7.12 -12.65 -10.43
N ASN A 106 -6.94 -11.32 -10.53
CA ASN A 106 -7.39 -10.52 -11.66
C ASN A 106 -6.67 -10.92 -12.96
N VAL A 107 -5.36 -11.14 -12.90
CA VAL A 107 -4.59 -11.66 -14.03
C VAL A 107 -5.06 -13.06 -14.42
N ALA A 108 -5.24 -13.94 -13.45
CA ALA A 108 -5.71 -15.31 -13.72
C ALA A 108 -7.12 -15.37 -14.31
N ALA A 109 -7.98 -14.41 -13.94
CA ALA A 109 -9.35 -14.28 -14.47
C ALA A 109 -9.40 -13.55 -15.82
N GLY A 110 -8.29 -12.94 -16.27
CA GLY A 110 -8.24 -12.14 -17.51
C GLY A 110 -8.87 -10.75 -17.37
N ASN A 111 -9.04 -10.25 -16.14
CA ASN A 111 -9.56 -8.90 -15.89
C ASN A 111 -8.52 -7.82 -16.20
N VAL A 112 -7.24 -8.16 -16.12
CA VAL A 112 -6.09 -7.34 -16.50
C VAL A 112 -5.07 -8.23 -17.20
N GLU A 113 -4.30 -7.66 -18.15
CA GLU A 113 -3.32 -8.43 -18.93
C GLU A 113 -2.08 -8.78 -18.09
N PHE A 114 -1.62 -7.83 -17.28
CA PHE A 114 -0.42 -8.00 -16.47
C PHE A 114 -0.64 -7.54 -15.04
N GLY A 115 0.12 -8.13 -14.14
CA GLY A 115 0.16 -7.74 -12.74
C GLY A 115 1.60 -7.57 -12.26
N PHE A 116 1.79 -6.65 -11.32
CA PHE A 116 3.05 -6.41 -10.64
C PHE A 116 2.84 -6.61 -9.12
N PRO A 117 2.52 -7.84 -8.68
CA PRO A 117 2.40 -8.18 -7.27
C PRO A 117 3.77 -8.42 -6.65
N ASN A 118 3.82 -8.60 -5.33
CA ASN A 118 5.00 -9.15 -4.68
C ASN A 118 5.17 -10.65 -5.01
N ALA A 119 6.40 -11.16 -4.90
CA ALA A 119 6.72 -12.54 -5.23
C ALA A 119 5.97 -13.56 -4.34
N ASP A 120 5.76 -13.23 -3.07
CA ASP A 120 5.11 -14.09 -2.08
C ASP A 120 3.66 -14.39 -2.48
N ALA A 121 2.92 -13.38 -2.95
CA ALA A 121 1.56 -13.56 -3.46
C ALA A 121 1.52 -14.49 -4.68
N VAL A 122 2.52 -14.43 -5.56
CA VAL A 122 2.63 -15.32 -6.71
C VAL A 122 2.91 -16.76 -6.26
N VAL A 123 3.83 -16.95 -5.32
CA VAL A 123 4.15 -18.28 -4.78
C VAL A 123 2.93 -18.89 -4.09
N ALA A 124 2.24 -18.11 -3.24
CA ALA A 124 1.02 -18.56 -2.57
C ALA A 124 -0.10 -18.93 -3.56
N ALA A 125 -0.27 -18.14 -4.61
CA ALA A 125 -1.24 -18.41 -5.67
C ALA A 125 -0.89 -19.70 -6.46
N LYS A 126 0.38 -19.88 -6.78
CA LYS A 126 0.84 -21.12 -7.45
C LYS A 126 0.63 -22.35 -6.58
N ALA A 127 0.85 -22.26 -5.27
CA ALA A 127 0.57 -23.34 -4.33
C ALA A 127 -0.92 -23.70 -4.29
N GLN A 128 -1.81 -22.75 -4.57
CA GLN A 128 -3.26 -22.93 -4.67
C GLN A 128 -3.72 -23.37 -6.09
N GLY A 129 -2.79 -23.58 -7.02
CA GLY A 129 -3.10 -23.99 -8.39
C GLY A 129 -3.57 -22.87 -9.32
N ILE A 130 -3.44 -21.59 -8.92
CA ILE A 130 -3.84 -20.45 -9.76
C ILE A 130 -2.91 -20.36 -10.98
N PRO A 131 -3.45 -20.32 -12.23
CA PRO A 131 -2.69 -20.43 -13.46
C PRO A 131 -2.06 -19.10 -13.89
N VAL A 132 -1.02 -18.66 -13.22
CA VAL A 132 -0.24 -17.47 -13.59
C VAL A 132 1.20 -17.82 -13.91
N LYS A 133 1.88 -16.97 -14.69
CA LYS A 133 3.29 -17.09 -15.05
C LYS A 133 4.04 -15.81 -14.68
N VAL A 134 5.24 -15.95 -14.14
CA VAL A 134 6.20 -14.85 -14.02
C VAL A 134 6.91 -14.69 -15.36
N VAL A 135 6.80 -13.50 -15.96
CA VAL A 135 7.42 -13.19 -17.25
C VAL A 135 8.62 -12.25 -17.11
N HIS A 136 8.71 -11.52 -15.99
CA HIS A 136 9.81 -10.61 -15.70
C HIS A 136 9.97 -10.46 -14.19
N THR A 137 11.21 -10.21 -13.73
CA THR A 137 11.55 -9.89 -12.34
C THR A 137 12.37 -8.60 -12.34
N THR A 138 11.83 -7.53 -11.76
CA THR A 138 12.49 -6.23 -11.73
C THR A 138 13.62 -6.20 -10.71
N TYR A 139 13.40 -6.80 -9.55
CA TYR A 139 14.38 -6.85 -8.46
C TYR A 139 14.80 -8.30 -8.21
N GLN A 140 16.11 -8.51 -8.05
CA GLN A 140 16.69 -9.83 -7.85
C GLN A 140 16.86 -10.20 -6.37
N GLU A 141 16.77 -9.20 -5.49
CA GLU A 141 16.92 -9.36 -4.03
C GLU A 141 15.71 -8.77 -3.31
N GLY A 142 15.48 -9.21 -2.07
CA GLY A 142 14.44 -8.67 -1.21
C GLY A 142 14.77 -7.22 -0.82
N LEU A 143 13.79 -6.32 -0.94
CA LEU A 143 13.96 -4.89 -0.66
C LEU A 143 13.42 -4.48 0.71
N GLY A 144 12.89 -5.43 1.49
CA GLY A 144 12.36 -5.15 2.82
C GLY A 144 13.46 -4.82 3.81
N ALA A 145 13.17 -3.87 4.71
CA ALA A 145 14.02 -3.51 5.82
C ALA A 145 13.17 -3.25 7.07
N ILE A 146 13.74 -3.54 8.23
CA ILE A 146 13.18 -3.16 9.53
C ILE A 146 13.82 -1.85 9.94
N ILE A 147 13.01 -0.81 10.12
CA ILE A 147 13.47 0.54 10.50
C ILE A 147 13.19 0.75 11.99
N PHE A 148 14.16 1.28 12.70
CA PHE A 148 14.05 1.57 14.13
C PHE A 148 14.87 2.80 14.50
N GLY A 149 14.55 3.44 15.63
CA GLY A 149 15.32 4.59 16.14
C GLY A 149 16.76 4.17 16.52
N SER A 150 17.73 5.01 16.26
CA SER A 150 19.15 4.74 16.54
C SER A 150 19.45 4.47 18.02
N ASP A 151 18.59 4.94 18.90
CA ASP A 151 18.65 4.79 20.35
C ASP A 151 17.79 3.64 20.90
N SER A 152 17.16 2.86 20.02
CA SER A 152 16.25 1.77 20.38
C SER A 152 16.92 0.57 21.05
N GLY A 153 18.25 0.43 20.89
CA GLY A 153 19.02 -0.72 21.33
C GLY A 153 18.82 -1.99 20.47
N ILE A 154 18.12 -1.86 19.33
CA ILE A 154 17.93 -2.97 18.39
C ILE A 154 19.14 -3.06 17.46
N SER A 155 19.72 -4.24 17.32
CA SER A 155 20.87 -4.54 16.44
C SER A 155 20.66 -5.79 15.61
N THR A 156 19.86 -6.72 16.12
CA THR A 156 19.61 -8.03 15.51
C THR A 156 18.11 -8.34 15.52
N PRO A 157 17.63 -9.26 14.71
CA PRO A 157 16.24 -9.72 14.78
C PRO A 157 15.83 -10.25 16.16
N ALA A 158 16.78 -10.81 16.94
CA ALA A 158 16.49 -11.28 18.30
C ALA A 158 16.03 -10.16 19.25
N ASP A 159 16.51 -8.94 19.03
CA ASP A 159 16.16 -7.78 19.87
C ASP A 159 14.72 -7.29 19.63
N LEU A 160 14.04 -7.83 18.62
CA LEU A 160 12.62 -7.54 18.33
C LEU A 160 11.67 -8.26 19.28
N LYS A 161 12.14 -9.25 20.06
CA LYS A 161 11.29 -10.00 20.97
C LYS A 161 10.53 -9.06 21.91
N GLY A 162 9.20 -9.20 21.92
CA GLY A 162 8.29 -8.37 22.71
C GLY A 162 8.07 -6.95 22.19
N LYS A 163 8.70 -6.57 21.10
CA LYS A 163 8.52 -5.24 20.48
C LYS A 163 7.29 -5.20 19.59
N LYS A 164 6.82 -3.97 19.34
CA LYS A 164 5.79 -3.68 18.34
C LYS A 164 6.45 -3.45 16.99
N VAL A 165 5.96 -4.12 15.97
CA VAL A 165 6.44 -3.98 14.59
C VAL A 165 5.27 -3.68 13.67
N ALA A 166 5.32 -2.57 12.96
CA ALA A 166 4.29 -2.15 12.02
C ALA A 166 4.53 -2.78 10.65
N VAL A 167 3.46 -3.28 10.04
CA VAL A 167 3.44 -3.80 8.67
C VAL A 167 2.20 -3.30 7.93
N THR A 168 2.24 -3.24 6.61
CA THR A 168 1.11 -2.76 5.80
C THR A 168 -0.06 -3.75 5.73
N SER A 169 0.22 -5.04 5.79
CA SER A 169 -0.79 -6.11 5.86
C SER A 169 -0.14 -7.45 6.20
N LEU A 170 -0.93 -8.42 6.65
CA LEU A 170 -0.45 -9.79 6.90
C LEU A 170 -0.15 -10.59 5.61
N GLY A 171 -0.52 -10.08 4.45
CA GLY A 171 -0.17 -10.64 3.13
C GLY A 171 0.94 -9.86 2.42
N SER A 172 1.58 -8.89 3.09
CA SER A 172 2.64 -8.09 2.48
C SER A 172 3.99 -8.82 2.49
N ALA A 173 4.84 -8.49 1.51
CA ALA A 173 6.21 -8.97 1.48
C ALA A 173 6.98 -8.64 2.78
N ASN A 174 6.73 -7.45 3.36
CA ASN A 174 7.36 -7.02 4.60
C ASN A 174 6.99 -7.92 5.78
N TYR A 175 5.74 -8.40 5.84
CA TYR A 175 5.31 -9.33 6.87
C TYR A 175 6.02 -10.69 6.74
N PHE A 176 6.10 -11.26 5.55
CA PHE A 176 6.81 -12.52 5.31
C PHE A 176 8.30 -12.40 5.57
N GLN A 177 8.92 -11.26 5.23
CA GLN A 177 10.32 -11.00 5.53
C GLN A 177 10.56 -10.83 7.03
N LEU A 178 9.62 -10.22 7.77
CA LEU A 178 9.67 -10.17 9.23
C LEU A 178 9.61 -11.59 9.83
N GLN A 179 8.71 -12.46 9.35
CA GLN A 179 8.65 -13.85 9.79
C GLN A 179 9.98 -14.57 9.57
N ALA A 180 10.56 -14.47 8.38
CA ALA A 180 11.86 -15.07 8.06
C ALA A 180 12.99 -14.51 8.93
N ALA A 181 12.99 -13.20 9.23
CA ALA A 181 13.96 -12.59 10.13
C ALA A 181 13.83 -13.12 11.56
N MET A 182 12.61 -13.28 12.08
CA MET A 182 12.36 -13.87 13.39
C MET A 182 12.82 -15.34 13.45
N GLU A 183 12.46 -16.13 12.43
CA GLU A 183 12.87 -17.53 12.33
C GLU A 183 14.40 -17.68 12.30
N SER A 184 15.11 -16.79 11.59
CA SER A 184 16.57 -16.77 11.55
C SER A 184 17.23 -16.55 12.92
N ALA A 185 16.50 -15.89 13.83
CA ALA A 185 16.92 -15.68 15.22
C ALA A 185 16.42 -16.75 16.19
N GLY A 186 15.78 -17.83 15.68
CA GLY A 186 15.19 -18.89 16.50
C GLY A 186 13.92 -18.47 17.24
N LEU A 187 13.24 -17.43 16.75
CA LEU A 187 11.99 -16.88 17.26
C LEU A 187 10.86 -17.16 16.27
N THR A 188 9.63 -16.85 16.68
CA THR A 188 8.46 -16.91 15.82
C THR A 188 7.82 -15.54 15.69
N ILE A 189 6.85 -15.39 14.80
CA ILE A 189 6.10 -14.13 14.67
C ILE A 189 5.29 -13.80 15.91
N ASP A 190 4.94 -14.79 16.73
CA ASP A 190 4.23 -14.61 18.00
C ASP A 190 5.10 -13.98 19.11
N ASP A 191 6.43 -13.95 18.90
CA ASP A 191 7.36 -13.27 19.80
C ASP A 191 7.38 -11.74 19.64
N VAL A 192 6.70 -11.19 18.62
CA VAL A 192 6.54 -9.74 18.37
C VAL A 192 5.07 -9.35 18.35
N GLN A 193 4.77 -8.07 18.60
CA GLN A 193 3.43 -7.52 18.46
C GLN A 193 3.30 -6.88 17.08
N VAL A 194 2.66 -7.57 16.14
CA VAL A 194 2.44 -7.05 14.79
C VAL A 194 1.28 -6.07 14.77
N GLU A 195 1.49 -4.86 14.27
CA GLU A 195 0.47 -3.83 14.06
C GLU A 195 0.34 -3.54 12.55
N ILE A 196 -0.91 -3.45 12.07
CA ILE A 196 -1.20 -3.10 10.67
C ILE A 196 -1.41 -1.59 10.59
N VAL A 197 -0.71 -0.90 9.66
CA VAL A 197 -0.70 0.55 9.48
C VAL A 197 -0.90 0.94 8.02
#